data_ab6ad6a82ed5d116125c8680d67067a6
#
_entry.id   ab6ad6a82ed5d116125c8680d67067a6
#
_cell.length_a   1.000
_cell.length_b   1.000
_cell.length_c   1.000
_cell.angle_alpha   90.00
_cell.angle_beta   90.00
_cell.angle_gamma   90.00
#
_symmetry.space_group_name_H-M   'P 1'
#
loop_
_entity.id
_entity.type
_entity.pdbx_description
1 polymer ?
#
loop_
_entity_poly.entity_id
_entity_poly.type
_entity_poly.pdbx_seq_one_letter_code
_entity_poly.pdbx_strand_id
1 'polypeptide(L)'
;LDRKDRLGIRIVNISVGSYGKRGMSEDSALVKGVNRAWDAGLVVVVAAGNNGPAPLSVTTPGISRKVITVGCSDDHMEVLVGKNRMVDYSGRGPTMAAVCKPDLVAPGCSVASCASLRDKYTIKSGTSMSTPIVSGAIALLLEKYPDMTNRDVKLRLMETCRDMGLPKNQQGWGLLDVERLLR
;
A
#
# COMPACT_ATOMS: atom_id res chain seq x y z
N LEU A 1 9.39 -15.76 -8.01
CA LEU A 1 8.21 -16.65 -8.14
C LEU A 1 8.56 -18.13 -7.91
N ASP A 2 9.76 -18.56 -8.19
CA ASP A 2 10.20 -19.97 -8.17
C ASP A 2 10.01 -20.69 -6.82
N ARG A 3 9.94 -19.95 -5.74
CA ARG A 3 9.73 -20.48 -4.37
C ARG A 3 8.31 -20.31 -3.85
N LYS A 4 7.42 -19.64 -4.61
CA LYS A 4 6.06 -19.27 -4.19
C LYS A 4 5.27 -20.48 -3.69
N ASP A 5 5.15 -21.49 -4.52
CA ASP A 5 4.33 -22.66 -4.21
C ASP A 5 4.99 -23.52 -3.12
N ARG A 6 6.33 -23.70 -3.17
CA ARG A 6 7.07 -24.47 -2.16
C ARG A 6 6.96 -23.87 -0.76
N LEU A 7 6.88 -22.54 -0.64
CA LEU A 7 6.82 -21.83 0.65
C LEU A 7 5.41 -21.37 1.00
N GLY A 8 4.41 -21.65 0.19
CA GLY A 8 3.02 -21.22 0.42
C GLY A 8 2.86 -19.70 0.46
N ILE A 9 3.67 -18.94 -0.30
CA ILE A 9 3.61 -17.48 -0.27
C ILE A 9 2.34 -17.00 -0.97
N ARG A 10 1.51 -16.24 -0.24
CA ARG A 10 0.26 -15.66 -0.72
C ARG A 10 0.33 -14.13 -0.85
N ILE A 11 1.10 -13.46 -0.01
CA ILE A 11 1.16 -12.00 0.09
C ILE A 11 2.58 -11.53 -0.09
N VAL A 12 2.77 -10.44 -0.85
CA VAL A 12 4.04 -9.72 -0.99
C VAL A 12 3.82 -8.27 -0.58
N ASN A 13 4.54 -7.83 0.46
CA ASN A 13 4.56 -6.45 0.91
C ASN A 13 5.78 -5.71 0.35
N ILE A 14 5.56 -4.56 -0.30
CA ILE A 14 6.62 -3.75 -0.90
C ILE A 14 6.51 -2.31 -0.38
N SER A 15 7.25 -2.02 0.70
CA SER A 15 7.30 -0.69 1.34
C SER A 15 8.45 0.17 0.79
N VAL A 16 8.71 0.09 -0.51
CA VAL A 16 9.72 0.88 -1.22
C VAL A 16 9.12 1.48 -2.48
N GLY A 17 9.67 2.61 -2.92
CA GLY A 17 9.25 3.24 -4.14
C GLY A 17 10.36 4.08 -4.78
N SER A 18 10.29 4.25 -6.08
CA SER A 18 11.15 5.14 -6.85
C SER A 18 10.33 6.30 -7.42
N TYR A 19 10.87 7.51 -7.28
CA TYR A 19 10.31 8.73 -7.84
C TYR A 19 11.32 9.35 -8.81
N GLY A 20 10.88 9.61 -10.03
CA GLY A 20 11.73 10.25 -11.05
C GLY A 20 11.13 10.11 -12.44
N LYS A 21 11.50 11.04 -13.35
CA LYS A 21 10.93 11.14 -14.70
C LYS A 21 10.97 9.80 -15.50
N ARG A 22 11.98 8.96 -15.27
CA ARG A 22 12.10 7.63 -15.89
C ARG A 22 11.41 6.50 -15.11
N GLY A 23 11.06 6.72 -13.84
CA GLY A 23 10.49 5.70 -12.95
C GLY A 23 8.96 5.69 -12.89
N MET A 24 8.28 6.71 -13.45
CA MET A 24 6.81 6.82 -13.40
C MET A 24 6.11 6.16 -14.60
N SER A 25 6.80 5.32 -15.35
CA SER A 25 6.24 4.59 -16.49
C SER A 25 5.72 3.22 -16.06
N GLU A 26 4.55 2.84 -16.58
CA GLU A 26 4.03 1.47 -16.45
C GLU A 26 4.99 0.44 -17.08
N ASP A 27 5.89 0.85 -17.97
CA ASP A 27 6.92 0.03 -18.59
C ASP A 27 8.17 -0.22 -17.71
N SER A 28 8.25 0.41 -16.54
CA SER A 28 9.39 0.21 -15.64
C SER A 28 9.53 -1.25 -15.21
N ALA A 29 10.76 -1.69 -14.97
CA ALA A 29 11.05 -3.06 -14.53
C ALA A 29 10.32 -3.40 -13.21
N LEU A 30 10.17 -2.42 -12.30
CA LEU A 30 9.45 -2.61 -11.04
C LEU A 30 7.96 -2.87 -11.28
N VAL A 31 7.30 -2.10 -12.16
CA VAL A 31 5.88 -2.32 -12.49
C VAL A 31 5.69 -3.66 -13.18
N LYS A 32 6.55 -4.01 -14.14
CA LYS A 32 6.53 -5.33 -14.78
C LYS A 32 6.71 -6.46 -13.77
N GLY A 33 7.62 -6.30 -12.81
CA GLY A 33 7.87 -7.27 -11.75
C GLY A 33 6.65 -7.51 -10.85
N VAL A 34 6.03 -6.43 -10.33
CA VAL A 34 4.84 -6.56 -9.47
C VAL A 34 3.62 -7.05 -10.24
N ASN A 35 3.48 -6.69 -11.52
CA ASN A 35 2.42 -7.21 -12.38
C ASN A 35 2.57 -8.72 -12.61
N ARG A 36 3.79 -9.22 -12.86
CA ARG A 36 4.05 -10.66 -12.97
C ARG A 36 3.74 -11.40 -11.66
N ALA A 37 4.09 -10.81 -10.53
CA ALA A 37 3.74 -11.39 -9.22
C ALA A 37 2.23 -11.47 -9.01
N TRP A 38 1.49 -10.42 -9.38
CA TRP A 38 0.04 -10.39 -9.36
C TRP A 38 -0.58 -11.44 -10.29
N ASP A 39 -0.10 -11.53 -11.52
CA ASP A 39 -0.60 -12.50 -12.52
C ASP A 39 -0.31 -13.95 -12.11
N ALA A 40 0.70 -14.18 -11.28
CA ALA A 40 1.00 -15.47 -10.67
C ALA A 40 0.12 -15.78 -9.43
N GLY A 41 -0.91 -14.96 -9.15
CA GLY A 41 -1.88 -15.18 -8.07
C GLY A 41 -1.45 -14.63 -6.70
N LEU A 42 -0.33 -13.92 -6.59
CA LEU A 42 0.07 -13.27 -5.34
C LEU A 42 -0.75 -12.01 -5.09
N VAL A 43 -1.14 -11.79 -3.84
CA VAL A 43 -1.62 -10.47 -3.38
C VAL A 43 -0.40 -9.57 -3.21
N VAL A 44 -0.29 -8.54 -4.04
CA VAL A 44 0.84 -7.60 -4.01
C VAL A 44 0.37 -6.27 -3.43
N VAL A 45 0.94 -5.89 -2.29
CA VAL A 45 0.61 -4.65 -1.55
C VAL A 45 1.83 -3.73 -1.59
N VAL A 46 1.64 -2.50 -2.06
CA VAL A 46 2.74 -1.55 -2.28
C VAL A 46 2.44 -0.18 -1.67
N ALA A 47 3.48 0.52 -1.22
CA ALA A 47 3.35 1.88 -0.70
C ALA A 47 3.08 2.89 -1.82
N ALA A 48 2.23 3.90 -1.55
CA ALA A 48 1.99 5.00 -2.47
C ALA A 48 3.19 5.94 -2.61
N GLY A 49 4.09 5.95 -1.61
CA GLY A 49 5.21 6.87 -1.52
C GLY A 49 4.89 8.11 -0.69
N ASN A 50 5.92 8.90 -0.39
CA ASN A 50 5.85 10.03 0.52
C ASN A 50 6.20 11.37 -0.19
N ASN A 51 5.72 11.53 -1.42
CA ASN A 51 5.97 12.73 -2.24
C ASN A 51 4.72 13.60 -2.43
N GLY A 52 3.64 13.36 -1.61
CA GLY A 52 2.47 14.21 -1.55
C GLY A 52 2.79 15.64 -1.09
N PRO A 53 1.78 16.52 -1.06
CA PRO A 53 0.37 16.28 -1.38
C PRO A 53 -0.01 16.50 -2.86
N ALA A 54 0.93 16.88 -3.72
CA ALA A 54 0.64 17.19 -5.12
C ALA A 54 0.06 15.98 -5.88
N PRO A 55 -0.82 16.20 -6.88
CA PRO A 55 -1.19 15.16 -7.82
C PRO A 55 0.03 14.55 -8.52
N LEU A 56 -0.11 13.34 -9.05
CA LEU A 56 0.96 12.61 -9.74
C LEU A 56 2.16 12.26 -8.83
N SER A 57 1.96 12.22 -7.51
CA SER A 57 3.04 11.96 -6.54
C SER A 57 3.13 10.49 -6.09
N VAL A 58 2.26 9.62 -6.59
CA VAL A 58 2.36 8.16 -6.34
C VAL A 58 3.63 7.61 -6.97
N THR A 59 4.43 6.89 -6.19
CA THR A 59 5.71 6.32 -6.63
C THR A 59 5.55 4.96 -7.32
N THR A 60 6.50 4.63 -8.17
CA THR A 60 6.64 3.29 -8.76
C THR A 60 7.13 2.30 -7.67
N PRO A 61 6.52 1.09 -7.50
CA PRO A 61 5.55 0.47 -8.41
C PRO A 61 4.07 0.73 -8.07
N GLY A 62 3.74 1.62 -7.13
CA GLY A 62 2.37 1.94 -6.71
C GLY A 62 1.46 2.50 -7.82
N ILE A 63 2.01 2.95 -8.93
CA ILE A 63 1.25 3.38 -10.11
C ILE A 63 0.56 2.23 -10.85
N SER A 64 0.93 0.97 -10.59
CA SER A 64 0.34 -0.19 -11.28
C SER A 64 -1.17 -0.31 -11.00
N ARG A 65 -1.94 -0.54 -12.06
CA ARG A 65 -3.40 -0.78 -11.97
C ARG A 65 -3.74 -2.08 -11.24
N LYS A 66 -2.85 -3.09 -11.32
CA LYS A 66 -3.12 -4.44 -10.82
C LYS A 66 -3.00 -4.52 -9.30
N VAL A 67 -1.89 -4.04 -8.75
CA VAL A 67 -1.54 -4.20 -7.33
C VAL A 67 -2.39 -3.32 -6.39
N ILE A 68 -2.35 -3.63 -5.11
CA ILE A 68 -3.00 -2.84 -4.06
C ILE A 68 -2.02 -1.77 -3.59
N THR A 69 -2.32 -0.50 -3.86
CA THR A 69 -1.49 0.63 -3.48
C THR A 69 -2.06 1.31 -2.23
N VAL A 70 -1.23 1.47 -1.21
CA VAL A 70 -1.64 1.95 0.11
C VAL A 70 -1.07 3.34 0.40
N GLY A 71 -1.96 4.29 0.69
CA GLY A 71 -1.64 5.62 1.19
C GLY A 71 -1.71 5.68 2.72
N CYS A 72 -1.34 6.84 3.28
CA CYS A 72 -1.45 7.15 4.70
C CYS A 72 -2.77 7.90 4.98
N SER A 73 -3.48 7.52 6.06
CA SER A 73 -4.77 8.12 6.42
C SER A 73 -4.67 9.26 7.43
N ASP A 74 -3.55 9.37 8.12
CA ASP A 74 -3.33 10.24 9.28
C ASP A 74 -2.10 11.17 9.11
N ASP A 75 -1.75 11.49 7.86
CA ASP A 75 -0.57 12.30 7.50
C ASP A 75 -0.77 13.82 7.59
N HIS A 76 -1.91 14.27 8.13
CA HIS A 76 -2.25 15.69 8.34
C HIS A 76 -1.52 16.35 9.53
N MET A 77 -0.76 15.59 10.29
CA MET A 77 0.11 16.09 11.36
C MET A 77 1.58 16.07 10.94
N GLU A 78 2.36 17.05 11.41
CA GLU A 78 3.79 17.07 11.16
C GLU A 78 4.49 15.92 11.88
N VAL A 79 5.13 15.05 11.13
CA VAL A 79 5.86 13.89 11.63
C VAL A 79 7.22 13.75 10.94
N LEU A 80 8.10 12.95 11.54
CA LEU A 80 9.38 12.60 10.94
C LEU A 80 9.20 11.42 9.97
N VAL A 81 9.38 11.67 8.67
CA VAL A 81 9.40 10.66 7.62
C VAL A 81 10.84 10.49 7.13
N GLY A 82 11.49 9.39 7.50
CA GLY A 82 12.93 9.24 7.30
C GLY A 82 13.72 10.28 8.12
N LYS A 83 14.36 11.25 7.44
CA LYS A 83 15.11 12.33 8.06
C LYS A 83 14.42 13.71 7.96
N ASN A 84 13.27 13.78 7.31
CA ASN A 84 12.57 15.03 7.02
C ASN A 84 11.31 15.17 7.86
N ARG A 85 11.01 16.39 8.34
CA ARG A 85 9.68 16.73 8.86
C ARG A 85 8.74 16.95 7.71
N MET A 86 7.59 16.27 7.73
CA MET A 86 6.64 16.28 6.65
C MET A 86 5.21 16.26 7.18
N VAL A 87 4.31 16.89 6.43
CA VAL A 87 2.86 16.87 6.61
C VAL A 87 2.23 16.57 5.25
N ASP A 88 1.07 15.95 5.21
CA ASP A 88 0.36 15.60 3.96
C ASP A 88 1.24 14.88 2.92
N TYR A 89 2.11 14.02 3.40
CA TYR A 89 3.17 13.40 2.59
C TYR A 89 2.69 12.24 1.71
N SER A 90 1.54 11.65 1.99
CA SER A 90 1.05 10.48 1.25
C SER A 90 0.95 10.77 -0.24
N GLY A 91 1.46 9.86 -1.06
CA GLY A 91 1.39 9.98 -2.52
C GLY A 91 -0.05 10.00 -3.01
N ARG A 92 -0.40 10.97 -3.87
CA ARG A 92 -1.74 11.21 -4.40
C ARG A 92 -1.78 11.05 -5.92
N GLY A 93 -2.82 10.41 -6.39
CA GLY A 93 -3.12 10.29 -7.82
C GLY A 93 -3.68 11.58 -8.45
N PRO A 94 -4.19 11.48 -9.70
CA PRO A 94 -4.11 10.28 -10.54
C PRO A 94 -2.68 9.95 -10.97
N THR A 95 -2.45 8.77 -11.53
CA THR A 95 -1.17 8.45 -12.18
C THR A 95 -1.11 9.11 -13.58
N MET A 96 0.06 9.08 -14.24
CA MET A 96 0.22 9.56 -15.62
C MET A 96 -0.74 8.87 -16.61
N ALA A 97 -1.12 7.62 -16.32
CA ALA A 97 -2.10 6.86 -17.11
C ALA A 97 -3.54 7.07 -16.63
N ALA A 98 -3.82 8.18 -15.93
CA ALA A 98 -5.14 8.54 -15.39
C ALA A 98 -5.77 7.46 -14.47
N VAL A 99 -4.95 6.67 -13.78
CA VAL A 99 -5.44 5.70 -12.79
C VAL A 99 -5.61 6.40 -11.44
N CYS A 100 -6.77 6.24 -10.82
CA CYS A 100 -6.99 6.70 -9.46
C CYS A 100 -6.16 5.84 -8.49
N LYS A 101 -5.26 6.47 -7.74
CA LYS A 101 -4.41 5.89 -6.69
C LYS A 101 -4.28 6.88 -5.52
N PRO A 102 -4.03 6.41 -4.28
CA PRO A 102 -3.92 5.02 -3.85
C PRO A 102 -5.24 4.25 -4.01
N ASP A 103 -5.20 2.90 -3.84
CA ASP A 103 -6.44 2.10 -3.81
C ASP A 103 -7.18 2.29 -2.48
N LEU A 104 -6.45 2.34 -1.36
CA LEU A 104 -6.99 2.60 -0.02
C LEU A 104 -5.94 3.27 0.86
N VAL A 105 -6.35 3.69 2.05
CA VAL A 105 -5.45 4.26 3.06
C VAL A 105 -5.52 3.47 4.37
N ALA A 106 -4.44 3.52 5.14
CA ALA A 106 -4.32 2.96 6.49
C ALA A 106 -3.46 3.88 7.35
N PRO A 107 -3.51 3.77 8.70
CA PRO A 107 -2.65 4.55 9.59
C PRO A 107 -1.17 4.39 9.24
N GLY A 108 -0.42 5.47 9.30
CA GLY A 108 1.00 5.47 8.95
C GLY A 108 1.83 6.51 9.67
N CYS A 109 1.21 7.31 10.57
CA CYS A 109 1.92 8.28 11.39
C CYS A 109 2.28 7.68 12.74
N SER A 110 3.53 7.87 13.16
CA SER A 110 4.05 7.48 14.49
C SER A 110 3.74 6.02 14.87
N VAL A 111 3.85 5.11 13.90
CA VAL A 111 3.59 3.69 14.11
C VAL A 111 4.73 3.06 14.92
N ALA A 112 4.40 2.53 16.11
CA ALA A 112 5.32 1.77 16.92
C ALA A 112 5.40 0.31 16.43
N SER A 113 6.60 -0.20 16.24
CA SER A 113 6.84 -1.57 15.82
C SER A 113 8.19 -2.09 16.33
N CYS A 114 8.41 -3.40 16.23
CA CYS A 114 9.66 -4.03 16.62
C CYS A 114 10.86 -3.42 15.87
N ALA A 115 11.92 -3.14 16.61
CA ALA A 115 13.20 -2.73 16.03
C ALA A 115 14.05 -3.94 15.66
N SER A 116 15.06 -3.72 14.81
CA SER A 116 16.05 -4.77 14.46
C SER A 116 16.96 -5.15 15.63
N LEU A 117 17.01 -4.34 16.69
CA LEU A 117 17.72 -4.64 17.94
C LEU A 117 16.79 -5.43 18.86
N ARG A 118 17.34 -6.45 19.56
CA ARG A 118 16.57 -7.28 20.50
C ARG A 118 15.84 -6.41 21.55
N ASP A 119 14.61 -6.80 21.85
CA ASP A 119 13.76 -6.24 22.92
C ASP A 119 13.53 -4.72 22.83
N LYS A 120 13.57 -4.16 21.64
CA LYS A 120 13.33 -2.73 21.42
C LYS A 120 12.21 -2.50 20.42
N TYR A 121 11.55 -1.36 20.60
CA TYR A 121 10.58 -0.82 19.66
C TYR A 121 11.14 0.46 19.02
N THR A 122 10.63 0.78 17.86
CA THR A 122 10.93 2.04 17.16
C THR A 122 9.63 2.64 16.63
N ILE A 123 9.58 3.96 16.55
CA ILE A 123 8.45 4.69 15.98
C ILE A 123 8.87 5.23 14.63
N LYS A 124 8.06 4.97 13.61
CA LYS A 124 8.29 5.47 12.25
C LYS A 124 6.99 5.97 11.63
N SER A 125 7.13 6.89 10.67
CA SER A 125 6.01 7.40 9.87
C SER A 125 6.28 7.20 8.38
N GLY A 126 5.21 7.08 7.59
CA GLY A 126 5.26 6.95 6.14
C GLY A 126 4.27 5.91 5.61
N THR A 127 3.97 5.97 4.32
CA THR A 127 3.16 4.95 3.63
C THR A 127 3.81 3.56 3.70
N SER A 128 5.12 3.50 3.96
CA SER A 128 5.84 2.25 4.26
C SER A 128 5.36 1.55 5.54
N MET A 129 4.71 2.28 6.47
CA MET A 129 4.09 1.76 7.70
C MET A 129 2.64 1.38 7.47
N SER A 130 1.91 2.13 6.64
CA SER A 130 0.53 1.81 6.26
C SER A 130 0.44 0.49 5.46
N THR A 131 1.39 0.25 4.59
CA THR A 131 1.42 -0.93 3.69
C THR A 131 1.40 -2.26 4.44
N PRO A 132 2.26 -2.52 5.45
CA PRO A 132 2.24 -3.78 6.21
C PRO A 132 0.99 -3.93 7.08
N ILE A 133 0.33 -2.86 7.50
CA ILE A 133 -0.95 -2.93 8.21
C ILE A 133 -2.02 -3.55 7.30
N VAL A 134 -2.09 -3.10 6.05
CA VAL A 134 -2.98 -3.70 5.04
C VAL A 134 -2.60 -5.15 4.75
N SER A 135 -1.30 -5.43 4.62
CA SER A 135 -0.82 -6.81 4.39
C SER A 135 -1.19 -7.75 5.54
N GLY A 136 -1.11 -7.27 6.79
CA GLY A 136 -1.53 -8.02 7.98
C GLY A 136 -3.04 -8.27 8.01
N ALA A 137 -3.86 -7.27 7.66
CA ALA A 137 -5.30 -7.44 7.55
C ALA A 137 -5.69 -8.46 6.46
N ILE A 138 -4.98 -8.46 5.33
CA ILE A 138 -5.16 -9.44 4.26
C ILE A 138 -4.74 -10.85 4.74
N ALA A 139 -3.70 -10.97 5.56
CA ALA A 139 -3.31 -12.26 6.12
C ALA A 139 -4.43 -12.87 6.98
N LEU A 140 -5.06 -12.06 7.85
CA LEU A 140 -6.24 -12.48 8.62
C LEU A 140 -7.43 -12.84 7.73
N LEU A 141 -7.65 -12.10 6.65
CA LEU A 141 -8.70 -12.40 5.68
C LEU A 141 -8.45 -13.76 5.01
N LEU A 142 -7.22 -14.04 4.58
CA LEU A 142 -6.86 -15.30 3.92
C LEU A 142 -6.77 -16.48 4.90
N GLU A 143 -6.56 -16.24 6.20
CA GLU A 143 -6.73 -17.27 7.24
C GLU A 143 -8.20 -17.70 7.34
N LYS A 144 -9.13 -16.73 7.34
CA LYS A 144 -10.56 -16.99 7.42
C LYS A 144 -11.14 -17.55 6.12
N TYR A 145 -10.66 -17.08 4.97
CA TYR A 145 -11.14 -17.44 3.64
C TYR A 145 -9.96 -17.86 2.74
N PRO A 146 -9.40 -19.07 2.94
CA PRO A 146 -8.15 -19.50 2.30
C PRO A 146 -8.22 -19.61 0.77
N ASP A 147 -9.40 -19.82 0.21
CA ASP A 147 -9.61 -20.00 -1.23
C ASP A 147 -9.73 -18.67 -2.00
N MET A 148 -9.78 -17.53 -1.31
CA MET A 148 -9.85 -16.24 -1.98
C MET A 148 -8.64 -16.01 -2.89
N THR A 149 -8.93 -15.62 -4.13
CA THR A 149 -7.90 -15.16 -5.07
C THR A 149 -7.43 -13.74 -4.73
N ASN A 150 -6.30 -13.31 -5.31
CA ASN A 150 -5.84 -11.93 -5.17
C ASN A 150 -6.86 -10.90 -5.67
N ARG A 151 -7.67 -11.26 -6.66
CA ARG A 151 -8.76 -10.40 -7.18
C ARG A 151 -9.89 -10.29 -6.17
N ASP A 152 -10.30 -11.40 -5.56
CA ASP A 152 -11.35 -11.41 -4.53
C ASP A 152 -10.92 -10.57 -3.32
N VAL A 153 -9.67 -10.71 -2.88
CA VAL A 153 -9.09 -9.87 -1.81
C VAL A 153 -9.18 -8.38 -2.18
N LYS A 154 -8.81 -8.01 -3.41
CA LYS A 154 -8.86 -6.61 -3.85
C LYS A 154 -10.29 -6.07 -3.90
N LEU A 155 -11.25 -6.85 -4.39
CA LEU A 155 -12.67 -6.49 -4.39
C LEU A 155 -13.21 -6.37 -2.97
N ARG A 156 -12.88 -7.31 -2.09
CA ARG A 156 -13.32 -7.28 -0.68
C ARG A 156 -12.81 -6.03 0.04
N LEU A 157 -11.56 -5.62 -0.17
CA LEU A 157 -11.04 -4.37 0.36
C LEU A 157 -11.83 -3.17 -0.16
N MET A 158 -12.13 -3.13 -1.46
CA MET A 158 -12.90 -2.04 -2.08
C MET A 158 -14.30 -1.90 -1.45
N GLU A 159 -14.96 -3.01 -1.18
CA GLU A 159 -16.32 -3.04 -0.61
C GLU A 159 -16.38 -2.68 0.88
N THR A 160 -15.30 -2.94 1.60
CA THR A 160 -15.29 -2.87 3.07
C THR A 160 -14.58 -1.64 3.63
N CYS A 161 -13.79 -0.92 2.82
CA CYS A 161 -13.17 0.34 3.24
C CYS A 161 -14.21 1.38 3.66
N ARG A 162 -13.86 2.17 4.67
CA ARG A 162 -14.72 3.25 5.19
C ARG A 162 -14.38 4.55 4.49
N ASP A 163 -15.37 5.16 3.84
CA ASP A 163 -15.21 6.49 3.23
C ASP A 163 -14.89 7.53 4.32
N MET A 164 -13.85 8.32 4.10
CA MET A 164 -13.41 9.40 4.98
C MET A 164 -13.92 10.77 4.53
N GLY A 165 -14.69 10.86 3.44
CA GLY A 165 -15.13 12.12 2.84
C GLY A 165 -14.01 12.89 2.13
N LEU A 166 -12.88 12.28 1.86
CA LEU A 166 -11.74 12.88 1.17
C LEU A 166 -11.79 12.63 -0.35
N PRO A 167 -11.06 13.42 -1.16
CA PRO A 167 -10.95 13.17 -2.59
C PRO A 167 -10.45 11.74 -2.90
N LYS A 168 -10.99 11.11 -3.94
CA LYS A 168 -10.63 9.74 -4.32
C LYS A 168 -9.13 9.56 -4.65
N ASN A 169 -8.48 10.59 -5.19
CA ASN A 169 -7.03 10.56 -5.44
C ASN A 169 -6.18 10.66 -4.15
N GLN A 170 -6.79 10.89 -3.00
CA GLN A 170 -6.15 10.92 -1.68
C GLN A 170 -6.47 9.66 -0.88
N GLN A 171 -7.74 9.25 -0.79
CA GLN A 171 -8.17 8.11 0.03
C GLN A 171 -8.42 6.81 -0.74
N GLY A 172 -8.52 6.86 -2.06
CA GLY A 172 -8.96 5.71 -2.86
C GLY A 172 -10.38 5.26 -2.49
N TRP A 173 -10.53 4.02 -2.10
CA TRP A 173 -11.80 3.46 -1.59
C TRP A 173 -12.13 3.93 -0.17
N GLY A 174 -11.12 4.37 0.57
CA GLY A 174 -11.24 4.88 1.95
C GLY A 174 -10.26 4.22 2.91
N LEU A 175 -10.54 4.37 4.20
CA LEU A 175 -9.77 3.81 5.30
C LEU A 175 -10.00 2.31 5.43
N LEU A 176 -8.93 1.53 5.59
CA LEU A 176 -9.02 0.12 5.96
C LEU A 176 -9.89 -0.07 7.19
N ASP A 177 -10.89 -0.91 7.08
CA ASP A 177 -11.77 -1.34 8.18
C ASP A 177 -11.65 -2.87 8.34
N VAL A 178 -10.84 -3.29 9.31
CA VAL A 178 -10.52 -4.72 9.51
C VAL A 178 -11.75 -5.50 9.99
N GLU A 179 -12.60 -4.88 10.80
CA GLU A 179 -13.81 -5.54 11.29
C GLU A 179 -14.77 -5.86 10.13
N ARG A 180 -15.03 -4.89 9.24
CA ARG A 180 -15.87 -5.10 8.06
C ARG A 180 -15.22 -6.06 7.06
N LEU A 181 -13.90 -6.01 6.92
CA LEU A 181 -13.14 -6.89 6.03
C LEU A 181 -13.34 -8.37 6.41
N LEU A 182 -13.35 -8.66 7.71
CA LEU A 182 -13.42 -10.02 8.25
C LEU A 182 -14.85 -10.54 8.48
N ARG A 183 -15.88 -9.72 8.34
CA ARG A 183 -17.28 -10.16 8.39
C ARG A 183 -17.65 -10.95 7.14
#